data_d53d7c41b03800df500a89ccc2af07f7
#
_entry.id   d53d7c41b03800df500a89ccc2af07f7
#
_cell.length_a   1.000
_cell.length_b   1.000
_cell.length_c   1.000
_cell.angle_alpha   90.00
_cell.angle_beta   90.00
_cell.angle_gamma   90.00
#
_symmetry.space_group_name_H-M   'P 1'
#
loop_
_entity.id
_entity.type
_entity.pdbx_description
1 polymer ?
#
loop_
_entity_poly.entity_id
_entity_poly.type
_entity_poly.pdbx_seq_one_letter_code
_entity_poly.pdbx_strand_id
1 'polypeptide(L)'
;CIQFAFLTGVTKFGKVSVFSDLNNLDDISMRKQYVDICGVSEKELHDNLEIELHELADAKELTYGELCNRLREYYDGYHFTYNSIGLYNPFSLLNTFKYKEFGNYWFETGTPTYLVELLKKHHYDLGRMAHEETSAAVLNSIDSTSDNPIPVIYQSGYLTIKGYDNEFGIYSLGFPNREVEEGFIKFLLPFYANTNAVESEFEI
;
A
#
# COMPACT_ATOMS: atom_id res chain seq x y z
N CYS A 1 -21.20 -16.78 -23.78
CA CYS A 1 -21.49 -15.51 -23.14
C CYS A 1 -20.86 -15.51 -21.75
N ILE A 2 -20.10 -14.46 -21.39
CA ILE A 2 -19.60 -14.22 -20.02
C ILE A 2 -20.78 -13.67 -19.22
N GLN A 3 -21.13 -14.30 -18.11
CA GLN A 3 -22.20 -13.83 -17.22
C GLN A 3 -21.69 -12.89 -16.14
N PHE A 4 -20.43 -13.06 -15.73
CA PHE A 4 -19.77 -12.24 -14.71
C PHE A 4 -18.27 -12.25 -14.96
N ALA A 5 -17.61 -11.11 -14.77
CA ALA A 5 -16.17 -10.98 -14.76
C ALA A 5 -15.72 -10.05 -13.62
N PHE A 6 -14.74 -10.47 -12.85
CA PHE A 6 -14.07 -9.67 -11.85
C PHE A 6 -12.61 -9.47 -12.27
N LEU A 7 -12.20 -8.21 -12.44
CA LEU A 7 -10.88 -7.83 -12.89
C LEU A 7 -10.14 -7.18 -11.71
N THR A 8 -8.95 -7.67 -11.42
CA THR A 8 -8.09 -7.12 -10.39
C THR A 8 -6.66 -7.00 -10.89
N GLY A 9 -5.88 -6.09 -10.30
CA GLY A 9 -4.49 -5.86 -10.63
C GLY A 9 -3.84 -4.90 -9.65
N VAL A 10 -2.50 -4.79 -9.71
CA VAL A 10 -1.71 -3.92 -8.82
C VAL A 10 -1.93 -2.45 -9.15
N THR A 11 -2.03 -2.11 -10.43
CA THR A 11 -2.25 -0.74 -10.90
C THR A 11 -3.29 -0.71 -12.00
N LYS A 12 -3.93 0.46 -12.18
CA LYS A 12 -4.97 0.66 -13.20
C LYS A 12 -4.36 0.90 -14.59
N PHE A 13 -3.36 0.14 -15.01
CA PHE A 13 -2.70 0.30 -16.32
C PHE A 13 -3.61 0.08 -17.54
N GLY A 14 -4.80 -0.35 -17.34
CA GLY A 14 -5.64 -0.89 -18.41
C GLY A 14 -6.58 0.06 -19.12
N LYS A 15 -6.62 1.37 -18.81
CA LYS A 15 -7.55 2.27 -19.53
C LYS A 15 -7.15 2.54 -20.99
N VAL A 16 -5.98 2.07 -21.44
CA VAL A 16 -5.42 2.57 -22.70
C VAL A 16 -5.99 1.91 -23.95
N SER A 17 -6.48 0.69 -23.94
CA SER A 17 -7.09 0.13 -25.17
C SER A 17 -8.12 -0.96 -24.95
N VAL A 18 -7.93 -1.83 -23.96
CA VAL A 18 -8.85 -2.98 -23.77
C VAL A 18 -10.16 -2.56 -23.10
N PHE A 19 -10.13 -1.49 -22.32
CA PHE A 19 -11.27 -1.04 -21.52
C PHE A 19 -12.04 0.15 -22.14
N SER A 20 -11.48 0.84 -23.13
CA SER A 20 -12.18 1.93 -23.82
C SER A 20 -13.44 1.44 -24.55
N ASP A 21 -13.45 0.17 -24.96
CA ASP A 21 -14.57 -0.44 -25.66
C ASP A 21 -15.57 -1.17 -24.75
N LEU A 22 -15.27 -1.30 -23.45
CA LEU A 22 -16.12 -1.95 -22.45
C LEU A 22 -16.86 -0.91 -21.61
N ASN A 23 -17.98 -0.40 -22.11
CA ASN A 23 -18.79 0.62 -21.44
C ASN A 23 -19.54 0.14 -20.18
N ASN A 24 -19.43 -1.14 -19.84
CA ASN A 24 -20.16 -1.79 -18.74
C ASN A 24 -19.27 -2.18 -17.55
N LEU A 25 -18.03 -1.69 -17.50
CA LEU A 25 -17.17 -1.88 -16.33
C LEU A 25 -17.57 -0.95 -15.21
N ASP A 26 -17.68 -1.52 -14.00
CA ASP A 26 -17.93 -0.79 -12.77
C ASP A 26 -16.67 -0.78 -11.90
N ASP A 27 -16.06 0.40 -11.73
CA ASP A 27 -14.90 0.57 -10.87
C ASP A 27 -15.34 0.64 -9.40
N ILE A 28 -15.01 -0.42 -8.67
CA ILE A 28 -15.36 -0.59 -7.25
C ILE A 28 -14.22 -0.24 -6.29
N SER A 29 -13.07 0.18 -6.78
CA SER A 29 -11.82 0.32 -6.00
C SER A 29 -11.94 1.24 -4.78
N MET A 30 -12.79 2.27 -4.84
CA MET A 30 -12.98 3.24 -3.74
C MET A 30 -14.42 3.25 -3.21
N ARG A 31 -15.23 2.24 -3.55
CA ARG A 31 -16.64 2.19 -3.10
C ARG A 31 -16.74 1.61 -1.70
N LYS A 32 -17.47 2.31 -0.82
CA LYS A 32 -17.65 1.94 0.60
C LYS A 32 -18.17 0.52 0.83
N GLN A 33 -19.03 0.02 -0.06
CA GLN A 33 -19.62 -1.32 0.05
C GLN A 33 -18.65 -2.47 -0.30
N TYR A 34 -17.45 -2.16 -0.78
CA TYR A 34 -16.46 -3.15 -1.20
C TYR A 34 -15.10 -2.96 -0.53
N VAL A 35 -15.04 -2.18 0.55
CA VAL A 35 -13.78 -1.80 1.21
C VAL A 35 -13.02 -2.99 1.79
N ASP A 36 -13.72 -4.05 2.17
CA ASP A 36 -13.20 -5.26 2.82
C ASP A 36 -13.04 -6.45 1.88
N ILE A 37 -13.23 -6.26 0.56
CA ILE A 37 -13.15 -7.36 -0.42
C ILE A 37 -11.73 -7.92 -0.60
N CYS A 38 -10.70 -7.11 -0.32
CA CYS A 38 -9.29 -7.45 -0.52
C CYS A 38 -8.46 -7.09 0.71
N GLY A 39 -8.53 -7.89 1.75
CA GLY A 39 -7.79 -7.67 2.99
C GLY A 39 -8.37 -8.55 4.09
N VAL A 40 -7.82 -8.46 5.28
CA VAL A 40 -8.35 -9.09 6.48
C VAL A 40 -8.71 -7.98 7.46
N SER A 41 -9.97 -7.92 7.85
CA SER A 41 -10.41 -6.99 8.90
C SER A 41 -10.02 -7.50 10.29
N GLU A 42 -9.95 -6.60 11.27
CA GLU A 42 -9.72 -6.98 12.68
C GLU A 42 -10.72 -8.04 13.16
N LYS A 43 -11.99 -7.90 12.73
CA LYS A 43 -13.04 -8.87 13.08
C LYS A 43 -12.76 -10.25 12.48
N GLU A 44 -12.40 -10.32 11.21
CA GLU A 44 -12.09 -11.60 10.53
C GLU A 44 -10.83 -12.24 11.10
N LEU A 45 -9.83 -11.44 11.49
CA LEU A 45 -8.64 -11.91 12.17
C LEU A 45 -9.00 -12.68 13.45
N HIS A 46 -9.84 -12.09 14.30
CA HIS A 46 -10.27 -12.74 15.55
C HIS A 46 -11.24 -13.88 15.32
N ASP A 47 -12.18 -13.76 14.38
CA ASP A 47 -13.19 -14.80 14.14
C ASP A 47 -12.61 -16.07 13.49
N ASN A 48 -11.55 -15.93 12.68
CA ASN A 48 -11.07 -17.04 11.84
C ASN A 48 -9.64 -17.51 12.13
N LEU A 49 -8.82 -16.70 12.82
CA LEU A 49 -7.39 -16.96 13.03
C LEU A 49 -7.00 -16.92 14.53
N GLU A 50 -7.95 -17.18 15.42
CA GLU A 50 -7.73 -17.13 16.87
C GLU A 50 -6.68 -18.17 17.33
N ILE A 51 -6.66 -19.35 16.73
CA ILE A 51 -5.69 -20.40 17.04
C ILE A 51 -4.28 -19.92 16.68
N GLU A 52 -4.11 -19.40 15.48
CA GLU A 52 -2.84 -18.87 14.98
C GLU A 52 -2.35 -17.67 15.81
N LEU A 53 -3.27 -16.84 16.30
CA LEU A 53 -2.95 -15.72 17.21
C LEU A 53 -2.37 -16.26 18.53
N HIS A 54 -3.01 -17.25 19.16
CA HIS A 54 -2.50 -17.84 20.41
C HIS A 54 -1.16 -18.51 20.21
N GLU A 55 -1.01 -19.33 19.15
CA GLU A 55 0.26 -19.98 18.83
C GLU A 55 1.40 -19.00 18.57
N LEU A 56 1.12 -17.86 17.91
CA LEU A 56 2.11 -16.83 17.66
C LEU A 56 2.46 -16.07 18.94
N ALA A 57 1.47 -15.79 19.81
CA ALA A 57 1.69 -15.16 21.11
C ALA A 57 2.64 -16.00 21.96
N ASP A 58 2.37 -17.30 22.06
CA ASP A 58 3.21 -18.25 22.80
C ASP A 58 4.63 -18.33 22.20
N ALA A 59 4.75 -18.44 20.88
CA ALA A 59 6.04 -18.51 20.19
C ALA A 59 6.89 -17.25 20.35
N LYS A 60 6.26 -16.08 20.56
CA LYS A 60 6.94 -14.79 20.77
C LYS A 60 7.05 -14.38 22.23
N GLU A 61 6.56 -15.20 23.14
CA GLU A 61 6.51 -14.89 24.59
C GLU A 61 5.79 -13.55 24.87
N LEU A 62 4.72 -13.28 24.12
CA LEU A 62 3.89 -12.08 24.24
C LEU A 62 2.53 -12.43 24.85
N THR A 63 1.92 -11.49 25.53
CA THR A 63 0.49 -11.57 25.83
C THR A 63 -0.33 -11.42 24.55
N TYR A 64 -1.55 -11.95 24.54
CA TYR A 64 -2.47 -11.82 23.42
C TYR A 64 -2.66 -10.36 22.96
N GLY A 65 -2.82 -9.44 23.94
CA GLY A 65 -2.99 -8.02 23.65
C GLY A 65 -1.75 -7.36 23.04
N GLU A 66 -0.56 -7.71 23.52
CA GLU A 66 0.70 -7.22 22.94
C GLU A 66 0.90 -7.73 21.52
N LEU A 67 0.58 -9.01 21.27
CA LEU A 67 0.63 -9.57 19.93
C LEU A 67 -0.31 -8.83 18.98
N CYS A 68 -1.59 -8.66 19.35
CA CYS A 68 -2.57 -7.97 18.49
C CYS A 68 -2.14 -6.54 18.18
N ASN A 69 -1.62 -5.82 19.17
CA ASN A 69 -1.10 -4.46 18.95
C ASN A 69 0.09 -4.47 17.97
N ARG A 70 0.99 -5.44 18.10
CA ARG A 70 2.15 -5.57 17.20
C ARG A 70 1.76 -5.95 15.79
N LEU A 71 0.80 -6.86 15.62
CA LEU A 71 0.25 -7.20 14.30
C LEU A 71 -0.42 -5.99 13.64
N ARG A 72 -1.17 -5.20 14.42
CA ARG A 72 -1.80 -3.96 13.93
C ARG A 72 -0.76 -2.95 13.46
N GLU A 73 0.28 -2.71 14.26
CA GLU A 73 1.36 -1.79 13.90
C GLU A 73 2.07 -2.21 12.62
N TYR A 74 2.32 -3.52 12.46
CA TYR A 74 3.11 -4.04 11.34
C TYR A 74 2.33 -4.22 10.04
N TYR A 75 1.05 -4.64 10.08
CA TYR A 75 0.36 -5.13 8.88
C TYR A 75 -1.03 -4.56 8.65
N ASP A 76 -1.63 -3.87 9.62
CA ASP A 76 -2.91 -3.18 9.46
C ASP A 76 -2.72 -1.79 8.85
N GLY A 77 -3.84 -1.14 8.51
CA GLY A 77 -3.88 0.28 8.17
C GLY A 77 -4.08 0.57 6.70
N TYR A 78 -4.37 -0.41 5.85
CA TYR A 78 -4.84 -0.16 4.50
C TYR A 78 -6.27 0.35 4.51
N HIS A 79 -6.50 1.52 3.89
CA HIS A 79 -7.82 2.13 3.73
C HIS A 79 -8.07 2.42 2.24
N PHE A 80 -9.11 1.82 1.68
CA PHE A 80 -9.47 1.97 0.27
C PHE A 80 -10.42 3.15 0.01
N THR A 81 -11.02 3.71 1.06
CA THR A 81 -11.79 4.95 1.01
C THR A 81 -11.71 5.67 2.36
N TYR A 82 -12.11 6.94 2.39
CA TYR A 82 -12.13 7.69 3.64
C TYR A 82 -13.18 7.13 4.62
N ASN A 83 -12.87 7.21 5.91
CA ASN A 83 -13.69 6.67 6.99
C ASN A 83 -14.04 5.17 6.85
N SER A 84 -13.18 4.39 6.18
CA SER A 84 -13.27 2.94 6.15
C SER A 84 -12.50 2.31 7.31
N ILE A 85 -12.79 1.03 7.56
CA ILE A 85 -11.99 0.21 8.49
C ILE A 85 -10.57 0.05 7.95
N GLY A 86 -9.59 -0.13 8.84
CA GLY A 86 -8.26 -0.59 8.51
C GLY A 86 -8.29 -2.07 8.13
N LEU A 87 -7.44 -2.45 7.20
CA LEU A 87 -7.30 -3.83 6.73
C LEU A 87 -5.85 -4.28 6.83
N TYR A 88 -5.67 -5.49 7.33
CA TYR A 88 -4.38 -6.17 7.32
C TYR A 88 -4.01 -6.63 5.92
N ASN A 89 -2.71 -6.59 5.62
CA ASN A 89 -2.17 -7.25 4.43
C ASN A 89 -2.22 -8.78 4.62
N PRO A 90 -3.04 -9.51 3.83
CA PRO A 90 -3.21 -10.95 4.04
C PRO A 90 -1.92 -11.74 3.83
N PHE A 91 -1.08 -11.33 2.85
CA PHE A 91 0.15 -12.02 2.52
C PHE A 91 1.15 -11.96 3.69
N SER A 92 1.38 -10.77 4.24
CA SER A 92 2.31 -10.58 5.35
C SER A 92 1.79 -11.22 6.64
N LEU A 93 0.49 -11.07 6.91
CA LEU A 93 -0.17 -11.67 8.06
C LEU A 93 -0.03 -13.20 8.07
N LEU A 94 -0.38 -13.86 6.96
CA LEU A 94 -0.30 -15.33 6.84
C LEU A 94 1.14 -15.86 6.89
N ASN A 95 2.10 -15.13 6.31
CA ASN A 95 3.51 -15.51 6.44
C ASN A 95 4.02 -15.36 7.88
N THR A 96 3.59 -14.33 8.60
CA THR A 96 3.91 -14.15 10.02
C THR A 96 3.40 -15.32 10.86
N PHE A 97 2.18 -15.78 10.63
CA PHE A 97 1.65 -16.98 11.30
C PHE A 97 2.43 -18.25 10.91
N LYS A 98 2.75 -18.40 9.63
CA LYS A 98 3.47 -19.58 9.12
C LYS A 98 4.88 -19.70 9.68
N TYR A 99 5.64 -18.62 9.69
CA TYR A 99 7.04 -18.62 10.09
C TYR A 99 7.25 -18.27 11.56
N LYS A 100 6.18 -17.81 12.24
CA LYS A 100 6.22 -17.30 13.62
C LYS A 100 7.22 -16.15 13.79
N GLU A 101 7.43 -15.36 12.72
CA GLU A 101 8.34 -14.20 12.68
C GLU A 101 7.68 -13.00 12.06
N PHE A 102 7.97 -11.79 12.59
CA PHE A 102 7.61 -10.54 11.94
C PHE A 102 8.65 -10.19 10.86
N GLY A 103 8.18 -9.80 9.69
CA GLY A 103 9.05 -9.49 8.55
C GLY A 103 8.37 -8.61 7.51
N ASN A 104 9.14 -8.13 6.55
CA ASN A 104 8.67 -7.28 5.46
C ASN A 104 8.27 -8.12 4.25
N TYR A 105 7.42 -9.13 4.48
CA TYR A 105 7.10 -10.19 3.51
C TYR A 105 6.52 -9.67 2.20
N TRP A 106 5.55 -8.75 2.27
CA TRP A 106 4.95 -8.16 1.07
C TRP A 106 5.96 -7.31 0.31
N PHE A 107 6.74 -6.51 1.04
CA PHE A 107 7.71 -5.61 0.43
C PHE A 107 8.82 -6.38 -0.31
N GLU A 108 9.23 -7.53 0.21
CA GLU A 108 10.28 -8.38 -0.37
C GLU A 108 9.82 -9.14 -1.63
N THR A 109 8.52 -9.25 -1.90
CA THR A 109 8.00 -10.00 -3.06
C THR A 109 8.20 -9.29 -4.40
N GLY A 110 8.44 -7.98 -4.39
CA GLY A 110 8.60 -7.19 -5.60
C GLY A 110 9.59 -6.06 -5.41
N THR A 111 10.70 -6.11 -6.13
CA THR A 111 11.60 -4.95 -6.19
C THR A 111 10.94 -3.89 -7.06
N PRO A 112 10.52 -2.75 -6.52
CA PRO A 112 9.86 -1.72 -7.29
C PRO A 112 10.86 -0.89 -8.11
N THR A 113 11.66 -1.56 -8.94
CA THR A 113 12.68 -0.90 -9.78
C THR A 113 12.06 0.23 -10.60
N TYR A 114 10.89 -0.04 -11.18
CA TYR A 114 10.13 0.97 -11.91
C TYR A 114 9.76 2.18 -11.01
N LEU A 115 9.36 1.92 -9.75
CA LEU A 115 9.03 2.99 -8.80
C LEU A 115 10.26 3.83 -8.48
N VAL A 116 11.42 3.21 -8.28
CA VAL A 116 12.68 3.93 -8.03
C VAL A 116 13.04 4.82 -9.22
N GLU A 117 12.95 4.28 -10.43
CA GLU A 117 13.20 5.06 -11.65
C GLU A 117 12.23 6.23 -11.79
N LEU A 118 10.95 6.00 -11.48
CA LEU A 118 9.92 7.03 -11.50
C LEU A 118 10.22 8.15 -10.48
N LEU A 119 10.54 7.79 -9.23
CA LEU A 119 10.87 8.75 -8.17
C LEU A 119 12.13 9.56 -8.51
N LYS A 120 13.18 8.91 -9.04
CA LYS A 120 14.40 9.58 -9.49
C LYS A 120 14.12 10.54 -10.63
N LYS A 121 13.41 10.09 -11.66
CA LYS A 121 13.05 10.89 -12.84
C LYS A 121 12.34 12.19 -12.43
N HIS A 122 11.50 12.14 -11.41
CA HIS A 122 10.71 13.27 -10.96
C HIS A 122 11.33 14.00 -9.77
N HIS A 123 12.55 13.64 -9.35
CA HIS A 123 13.23 14.24 -8.17
C HIS A 123 12.29 14.32 -6.96
N TYR A 124 11.50 13.25 -6.74
CA TYR A 124 10.48 13.24 -5.72
C TYR A 124 11.09 13.31 -4.32
N ASP A 125 10.59 14.25 -3.50
CA ASP A 125 11.00 14.38 -2.11
C ASP A 125 10.34 13.28 -1.25
N LEU A 126 11.14 12.29 -0.83
CA LEU A 126 10.68 11.17 0.00
C LEU A 126 10.12 11.61 1.35
N GLY A 127 10.56 12.77 1.87
CA GLY A 127 10.03 13.31 3.13
C GLY A 127 8.54 13.67 3.04
N ARG A 128 8.03 13.93 1.84
CA ARG A 128 6.61 14.24 1.61
C ARG A 128 5.70 13.02 1.67
N MET A 129 6.23 11.80 1.47
CA MET A 129 5.40 10.58 1.38
C MET A 129 4.59 10.30 2.65
N ALA A 130 5.07 10.71 3.80
CA ALA A 130 4.35 10.55 5.06
C ALA A 130 3.10 11.44 5.17
N HIS A 131 3.03 12.52 4.36
CA HIS A 131 2.00 13.56 4.43
C HIS A 131 1.64 14.10 3.04
N GLU A 132 1.41 13.21 2.08
CA GLU A 132 1.04 13.62 0.72
C GLU A 132 -0.44 13.98 0.64
N GLU A 133 -0.76 15.04 -0.07
CA GLU A 133 -2.14 15.51 -0.30
C GLU A 133 -2.48 15.47 -1.78
N THR A 134 -3.69 15.00 -2.10
CA THR A 134 -4.08 14.83 -3.50
C THR A 134 -5.59 14.75 -3.68
N SER A 135 -6.07 14.94 -4.91
CA SER A 135 -7.48 14.80 -5.25
C SER A 135 -7.85 13.38 -5.70
N ALA A 136 -9.16 13.07 -5.66
CA ALA A 136 -9.67 11.79 -6.19
C ALA A 136 -9.33 11.61 -7.69
N ALA A 137 -9.31 12.67 -8.46
CA ALA A 137 -8.97 12.61 -9.88
C ALA A 137 -7.52 12.14 -10.09
N VAL A 138 -6.60 12.59 -9.25
CA VAL A 138 -5.19 12.16 -9.27
C VAL A 138 -5.07 10.70 -8.84
N LEU A 139 -5.70 10.30 -7.73
CA LEU A 139 -5.66 8.90 -7.26
C LEU A 139 -6.16 7.89 -8.30
N ASN A 140 -7.16 8.29 -9.07
CA ASN A 140 -7.74 7.47 -10.12
C ASN A 140 -7.07 7.65 -11.49
N SER A 141 -6.08 8.52 -11.60
CA SER A 141 -5.37 8.72 -12.87
C SER A 141 -4.53 7.50 -13.22
N ILE A 142 -4.39 7.26 -14.53
CA ILE A 142 -3.75 6.07 -15.08
C ILE A 142 -2.65 6.48 -16.05
N ASP A 143 -2.46 7.76 -16.18
CA ASP A 143 -1.49 8.28 -17.13
C ASP A 143 -0.07 7.96 -16.66
N SER A 144 0.48 6.88 -17.24
CA SER A 144 1.88 6.48 -17.03
C SER A 144 2.88 7.49 -17.61
N THR A 145 2.39 8.48 -18.37
CA THR A 145 3.21 9.58 -18.92
C THR A 145 3.16 10.81 -18.01
N SER A 146 2.29 10.79 -16.99
CA SER A 146 2.18 11.89 -16.02
C SER A 146 3.49 12.04 -15.24
N ASP A 147 3.88 13.28 -15.04
CA ASP A 147 5.02 13.65 -14.20
C ASP A 147 4.75 13.47 -12.69
N ASN A 148 3.57 12.97 -12.32
CA ASN A 148 3.19 12.74 -10.94
C ASN A 148 3.30 11.25 -10.58
N PRO A 149 4.20 10.85 -9.66
CA PRO A 149 4.35 9.45 -9.24
C PRO A 149 3.26 8.98 -8.26
N ILE A 150 2.49 9.88 -7.65
CA ILE A 150 1.54 9.58 -6.57
C ILE A 150 0.50 8.53 -6.95
N PRO A 151 -0.14 8.57 -8.14
CA PRO A 151 -1.10 7.53 -8.51
C PRO A 151 -0.50 6.13 -8.49
N VAL A 152 0.72 5.98 -9.01
CA VAL A 152 1.41 4.69 -9.04
C VAL A 152 1.77 4.22 -7.64
N ILE A 153 2.31 5.11 -6.80
CA ILE A 153 2.70 4.80 -5.41
C ILE A 153 1.48 4.36 -4.59
N TYR A 154 0.36 5.09 -4.71
CA TYR A 154 -0.89 4.76 -4.04
C TYR A 154 -1.50 3.44 -4.55
N GLN A 155 -1.67 3.29 -5.86
CA GLN A 155 -2.27 2.10 -6.46
C GLN A 155 -1.43 0.85 -6.24
N SER A 156 -0.10 0.99 -6.13
CA SER A 156 0.80 -0.11 -5.80
C SER A 156 0.82 -0.46 -4.30
N GLY A 157 0.07 0.24 -3.45
CA GLY A 157 -0.07 -0.09 -2.03
C GLY A 157 1.03 0.44 -1.12
N TYR A 158 1.91 1.32 -1.61
CA TYR A 158 2.92 1.97 -0.74
C TYR A 158 2.34 3.11 0.08
N LEU A 159 1.28 3.76 -0.42
CA LEU A 159 0.51 4.74 0.33
C LEU A 159 -0.94 4.29 0.46
N THR A 160 -1.60 4.77 1.50
CA THR A 160 -3.02 4.55 1.77
C THR A 160 -3.70 5.86 2.15
N ILE A 161 -5.03 5.89 2.15
CA ILE A 161 -5.81 7.04 2.58
C ILE A 161 -5.77 7.15 4.10
N LYS A 162 -5.25 8.24 4.63
CA LYS A 162 -5.22 8.57 6.08
C LYS A 162 -6.30 9.56 6.48
N GLY A 163 -6.75 10.39 5.55
CA GLY A 163 -7.76 11.41 5.82
C GLY A 163 -8.43 11.92 4.56
N TYR A 164 -9.49 12.69 4.76
CA TYR A 164 -10.20 13.37 3.69
C TYR A 164 -10.77 14.69 4.17
N ASP A 165 -10.42 15.77 3.50
CA ASP A 165 -11.00 17.08 3.68
C ASP A 165 -12.24 17.21 2.80
N ASN A 166 -13.43 17.30 3.43
CA ASN A 166 -14.70 17.41 2.72
C ASN A 166 -14.91 18.80 2.09
N GLU A 167 -14.27 19.84 2.63
CA GLU A 167 -14.43 21.20 2.13
C GLU A 167 -13.68 21.38 0.80
N PHE A 168 -12.45 20.83 0.73
CA PHE A 168 -11.60 20.96 -0.45
C PHE A 168 -11.57 19.71 -1.35
N GLY A 169 -12.16 18.59 -0.91
CA GLY A 169 -12.17 17.35 -1.65
C GLY A 169 -10.78 16.70 -1.76
N ILE A 170 -9.93 16.89 -0.74
CA ILE A 170 -8.53 16.48 -0.73
C ILE A 170 -8.35 15.25 0.18
N TYR A 171 -7.64 14.27 -0.34
CA TYR A 171 -7.20 13.09 0.41
C TYR A 171 -5.80 13.33 0.98
N SER A 172 -5.63 13.01 2.26
CA SER A 172 -4.31 12.89 2.88
C SER A 172 -3.86 11.45 2.80
N LEU A 173 -2.65 11.23 2.31
CA LEU A 173 -2.04 9.92 2.15
C LEU A 173 -0.86 9.75 3.11
N GLY A 174 -0.54 8.50 3.42
CA GLY A 174 0.62 8.13 4.21
C GLY A 174 0.89 6.64 4.11
N PHE A 175 1.97 6.18 4.72
CA PHE A 175 2.29 4.75 4.79
C PHE A 175 1.16 3.99 5.51
N PRO A 176 0.73 2.82 5.00
CA PRO A 176 -0.30 2.05 5.66
C PRO A 176 0.16 1.58 7.04
N ASN A 177 1.37 1.05 7.14
CA ASN A 177 1.89 0.40 8.32
C ASN A 177 3.42 0.39 8.34
N ARG A 178 3.97 -0.17 9.41
CA ARG A 178 5.41 -0.22 9.67
C ARG A 178 6.17 -1.09 8.66
N GLU A 179 5.59 -2.21 8.21
CA GLU A 179 6.21 -3.05 7.19
C GLU A 179 6.55 -2.25 5.94
N VAL A 180 5.56 -1.49 5.43
CA VAL A 180 5.73 -0.71 4.21
C VAL A 180 6.68 0.46 4.41
N GLU A 181 6.56 1.18 5.52
CA GLU A 181 7.41 2.32 5.83
C GLU A 181 8.89 1.89 5.94
N GLU A 182 9.18 0.88 6.80
CA GLU A 182 10.55 0.38 6.97
C GLU A 182 11.12 -0.22 5.69
N GLY A 183 10.33 -1.03 4.99
CA GLY A 183 10.73 -1.65 3.74
C GLY A 183 11.05 -0.60 2.67
N PHE A 184 10.20 0.40 2.53
CA PHE A 184 10.36 1.48 1.57
C PHE A 184 11.62 2.31 1.85
N ILE A 185 11.81 2.73 3.11
CA ILE A 185 12.99 3.50 3.51
C ILE A 185 14.27 2.69 3.28
N LYS A 186 14.33 1.45 3.77
CA LYS A 186 15.51 0.58 3.60
C LYS A 186 15.85 0.33 2.13
N PHE A 187 14.82 0.19 1.29
CA PHE A 187 15.02 -0.06 -0.13
C PHE A 187 15.49 1.17 -0.89
N LEU A 188 14.96 2.35 -0.58
CA LEU A 188 15.28 3.58 -1.31
C LEU A 188 16.58 4.24 -0.87
N LEU A 189 16.94 4.15 0.41
CA LEU A 189 18.15 4.77 0.95
C LEU A 189 19.41 4.53 0.10
N PRO A 190 19.73 3.30 -0.35
CA PRO A 190 20.93 3.07 -1.17
C PRO A 190 20.94 3.82 -2.50
N PHE A 191 19.76 4.03 -3.09
CA PHE A 191 19.66 4.72 -4.38
C PHE A 191 19.83 6.23 -4.26
N TYR A 192 19.40 6.83 -3.14
CA TYR A 192 19.53 8.25 -2.88
C TYR A 192 20.91 8.60 -2.30
N ALA A 193 21.48 7.74 -1.45
CA ALA A 193 22.82 7.94 -0.88
C ALA A 193 23.92 7.92 -1.97
N ASN A 194 23.79 7.04 -2.98
CA ASN A 194 24.76 6.97 -4.07
C ASN A 194 24.69 8.16 -5.03
N THR A 195 23.55 8.83 -5.15
CA THR A 195 23.40 10.00 -6.01
C THR A 195 24.13 11.22 -5.42
N ASN A 196 24.07 11.40 -4.11
CA ASN A 196 24.77 12.49 -3.41
C ASN A 196 26.29 12.32 -3.44
N ALA A 197 26.82 11.09 -3.53
CA ALA A 197 28.25 10.83 -3.62
C ALA A 197 28.81 11.18 -5.00
N VAL A 198 28.01 11.05 -6.07
CA VAL A 198 28.44 11.36 -7.44
C VAL A 198 28.39 12.86 -7.73
N GLU A 199 27.39 13.59 -7.17
CA GLU A 199 27.31 15.05 -7.33
C GLU A 199 28.45 15.80 -6.61
N SER A 200 28.94 15.25 -5.49
CA SER A 200 30.05 15.85 -4.75
C SER A 200 31.43 15.65 -5.41
N GLU A 201 31.57 14.75 -6.40
CA GLU A 201 32.81 14.54 -7.16
C GLU A 201 32.93 15.44 -8.40
N PHE A 202 31.88 16.19 -8.78
CA PHE A 202 31.89 17.10 -9.91
C PHE A 202 31.99 18.59 -9.56
N GLU A 203 32.10 18.94 -8.27
CA GLU A 203 32.36 20.30 -7.79
C GLU A 203 33.84 20.48 -7.32
N ILE A 204 34.80 20.19 -8.19
CA ILE A 204 36.20 20.63 -8.01
C ILE A 204 36.69 21.30 -9.29
#